data_9113a2a273af0955152829fcf9a00784
#
_entry.id   9113a2a273af0955152829fcf9a00784
#
_cell.length_a   1.000
_cell.length_b   1.000
_cell.length_c   1.000
_cell.angle_alpha   90.00
_cell.angle_beta   90.00
_cell.angle_gamma   90.00
#
_symmetry.space_group_name_H-M   'P 1'
#
loop_
_entity.id
_entity.type
_entity.pdbx_description
1 polymer ?
#
loop_
_entity_poly.entity_id
_entity_poly.type
_entity_poly.pdbx_seq_one_letter_code
_entity_poly.pdbx_strand_id
1 'polypeptide(L)'
;MGDALRRYQERFEPTITRILLLGIFVTGLTAQFVKPVGDALEGKAYLGGALLSLVGYVLYDTVKDLSTALRVPARGQVNSRELGLFVSEAFRARTVDIAFLGYTGETLYNELYHRLEGLLDDPGPTRNVTIRVLIPDFGQSMTVPSRVGAQGLPVDDPDFRKRLEAKCREFDETLYGIAERLTVRGRVTARCEYRLYPGIPRDKICVFNRALVLHGLYDVVARTVLSRASPEYYDPKGYRTDLNVWSQEGTEDARAAIAAWNKHLDDLWSLAALPPWRGPGT
;
A
#
# COMPACT_ATOMS: atom_id res chain seq x y z
N MET A 1 25.18 -10.08 12.91
CA MET A 1 25.95 -8.94 13.49
C MET A 1 25.76 -7.63 12.69
N GLY A 2 25.47 -7.67 11.42
CA GLY A 2 25.22 -6.48 10.58
C GLY A 2 23.92 -5.71 10.91
N ASP A 3 22.82 -6.37 11.24
CA ASP A 3 21.52 -5.74 11.46
C ASP A 3 21.40 -4.95 12.77
N ALA A 4 22.17 -5.34 13.80
CA ALA A 4 22.20 -4.59 15.05
C ALA A 4 22.97 -3.27 14.90
N LEU A 5 24.08 -3.29 14.15
CA LEU A 5 24.87 -2.09 13.82
C LEU A 5 24.07 -1.13 12.95
N ARG A 6 23.33 -1.63 11.96
CA ARG A 6 22.50 -0.82 11.06
C ARG A 6 21.36 -0.13 11.84
N ARG A 7 20.67 -0.84 12.74
CA ARG A 7 19.64 -0.26 13.63
C ARG A 7 20.21 0.76 14.62
N TYR A 8 21.43 0.56 15.09
CA TYR A 8 22.13 1.53 15.94
C TYR A 8 22.46 2.80 15.16
N GLN A 9 22.97 2.66 13.96
CA GLN A 9 23.33 3.75 13.05
C GLN A 9 22.08 4.58 12.66
N GLU A 10 20.99 3.94 12.24
CA GLU A 10 19.72 4.60 11.88
C GLU A 10 19.07 5.38 13.05
N ARG A 11 19.36 5.00 14.29
CA ARG A 11 18.76 5.62 15.48
C ARG A 11 19.59 6.79 16.05
N PHE A 12 20.90 6.74 15.90
CA PHE A 12 21.82 7.74 16.44
C PHE A 12 22.25 8.78 15.43
N GLU A 13 22.34 8.46 14.16
CA GLU A 13 22.76 9.37 13.10
C GLU A 13 21.92 10.67 13.05
N PRO A 14 20.58 10.63 13.12
CA PRO A 14 19.78 11.85 13.10
C PRO A 14 19.97 12.75 14.33
N THR A 15 20.20 12.15 15.49
CA THR A 15 20.40 12.90 16.73
C THR A 15 21.77 13.58 16.75
N ILE A 16 22.80 12.89 16.31
CA ILE A 16 24.16 13.42 16.21
C ILE A 16 24.21 14.59 15.21
N THR A 17 23.58 14.42 14.05
CA THR A 17 23.53 15.49 13.03
C THR A 17 22.83 16.74 13.55
N ARG A 18 21.72 16.60 14.26
CA ARG A 18 21.02 17.73 14.90
C ARG A 18 21.88 18.44 15.93
N ILE A 19 22.52 17.70 16.82
CA ILE A 19 23.40 18.27 17.85
C ILE A 19 24.58 19.01 17.21
N LEU A 20 25.17 18.44 16.16
CA LEU A 20 26.31 19.03 15.47
C LEU A 20 25.92 20.32 14.74
N LEU A 21 24.84 20.35 13.99
CA LEU A 21 24.35 21.54 13.30
C LEU A 21 23.96 22.67 14.27
N LEU A 22 23.24 22.30 15.35
CA LEU A 22 22.87 23.24 16.40
C LEU A 22 24.10 23.76 17.14
N GLY A 23 25.09 22.91 17.41
CA GLY A 23 26.36 23.31 18.01
C GLY A 23 27.12 24.33 17.17
N ILE A 24 27.23 24.10 15.86
CA ILE A 24 27.88 25.06 14.92
C ILE A 24 27.13 26.39 14.92
N PHE A 25 25.78 26.34 14.86
CA PHE A 25 24.96 27.55 14.90
C PHE A 25 25.18 28.36 16.18
N VAL A 26 25.07 27.71 17.35
CA VAL A 26 25.27 28.36 18.67
C VAL A 26 26.66 28.90 18.81
N THR A 27 27.69 28.14 18.39
CA THR A 27 29.09 28.61 18.44
C THR A 27 29.30 29.84 17.56
N GLY A 28 28.77 29.82 16.33
CA GLY A 28 28.87 30.96 15.40
C GLY A 28 28.12 32.20 15.91
N LEU A 29 26.94 32.01 16.52
CA LEU A 29 26.18 33.08 17.13
C LEU A 29 26.91 33.68 18.37
N THR A 30 27.46 32.82 19.23
CA THR A 30 28.20 33.22 20.41
C THR A 30 29.46 34.03 20.01
N ALA A 31 30.18 33.61 18.96
CA ALA A 31 31.33 34.32 18.44
C ALA A 31 31.02 35.77 17.98
N GLN A 32 29.76 36.02 17.59
CA GLN A 32 29.29 37.34 17.20
C GLN A 32 29.20 38.34 18.40
N PHE A 33 28.83 37.82 19.59
CA PHE A 33 28.52 38.67 20.75
C PHE A 33 29.56 38.57 21.88
N VAL A 34 30.40 37.55 21.90
CA VAL A 34 31.36 37.28 22.97
C VAL A 34 32.78 37.44 22.41
N LYS A 35 33.44 38.60 22.68
CA LYS A 35 34.77 38.91 22.18
C LYS A 35 35.80 37.78 22.30
N PRO A 36 36.02 37.13 23.44
CA PRO A 36 37.02 36.04 23.55
C PRO A 36 36.76 34.87 22.58
N VAL A 37 35.50 34.61 22.21
CA VAL A 37 35.11 33.56 21.25
C VAL A 37 35.29 34.09 19.82
N GLY A 38 34.94 35.34 19.58
CA GLY A 38 35.15 36.02 18.30
C GLY A 38 36.61 36.13 17.91
N ASP A 39 37.45 36.54 18.85
CA ASP A 39 38.91 36.71 18.65
C ASP A 39 39.59 35.35 18.33
N ALA A 40 39.14 34.26 18.95
CA ALA A 40 39.63 32.90 18.64
C ALA A 40 39.25 32.42 17.24
N LEU A 41 38.23 33.04 16.64
CA LEU A 41 37.72 32.74 15.30
C LEU A 41 38.02 33.86 14.29
N GLU A 42 38.86 34.81 14.64
CA GLU A 42 39.20 35.99 13.84
C GLU A 42 39.64 35.60 12.41
N GLY A 43 39.14 36.34 11.42
CA GLY A 43 39.41 36.08 10.00
C GLY A 43 38.61 34.96 9.38
N LYS A 44 37.69 34.30 10.08
CA LYS A 44 36.85 33.23 9.57
C LYS A 44 35.40 33.69 9.37
N ALA A 45 34.79 33.23 8.30
CA ALA A 45 33.40 33.57 7.94
C ALA A 45 32.36 32.81 8.81
N TYR A 46 32.50 32.88 10.15
CA TYR A 46 31.68 32.10 11.09
C TYR A 46 30.20 32.47 11.10
N LEU A 47 29.85 33.71 10.78
CA LEU A 47 28.44 34.13 10.67
C LEU A 47 27.78 33.44 9.48
N GLY A 48 28.45 33.39 8.33
CA GLY A 48 27.98 32.67 7.15
C GLY A 48 27.85 31.15 7.42
N GLY A 49 28.83 30.58 8.13
CA GLY A 49 28.79 29.18 8.56
C GLY A 49 27.64 28.86 9.52
N ALA A 50 27.38 29.79 10.48
CA ALA A 50 26.25 29.65 11.39
C ALA A 50 24.90 29.70 10.67
N LEU A 51 24.72 30.64 9.75
CA LEU A 51 23.50 30.74 8.93
C LEU A 51 23.30 29.49 8.04
N LEU A 52 24.37 29.02 7.36
CA LEU A 52 24.33 27.81 6.56
C LEU A 52 23.97 26.59 7.41
N SER A 53 24.51 26.46 8.62
CA SER A 53 24.19 25.35 9.51
C SER A 53 22.75 25.40 10.02
N LEU A 54 22.20 26.62 10.25
CA LEU A 54 20.77 26.78 10.58
C LEU A 54 19.88 26.37 9.41
N VAL A 55 20.18 26.82 8.20
CA VAL A 55 19.45 26.42 6.99
C VAL A 55 19.54 24.90 6.79
N GLY A 56 20.72 24.31 6.93
CA GLY A 56 20.92 22.87 6.88
C GLY A 56 20.10 22.13 7.93
N TYR A 57 20.03 22.65 9.15
CA TYR A 57 19.21 22.08 10.22
C TYR A 57 17.70 22.10 9.85
N VAL A 58 17.20 23.27 9.42
CA VAL A 58 15.78 23.42 9.03
C VAL A 58 15.43 22.51 7.85
N LEU A 59 16.27 22.46 6.82
CA LEU A 59 16.06 21.58 5.66
C LEU A 59 16.10 20.10 6.08
N TYR A 60 17.06 19.71 6.89
CA TYR A 60 17.15 18.34 7.40
C TYR A 60 15.90 17.93 8.19
N ASP A 61 15.45 18.82 9.09
CA ASP A 61 14.25 18.57 9.91
C ASP A 61 12.98 18.52 9.06
N THR A 62 12.83 19.43 8.10
CA THR A 62 11.71 19.44 7.14
C THR A 62 11.68 18.18 6.26
N VAL A 63 12.83 17.75 5.72
CA VAL A 63 12.94 16.52 4.91
C VAL A 63 12.63 15.30 5.76
N LYS A 64 13.08 15.27 7.01
CA LYS A 64 12.80 14.20 7.95
C LYS A 64 11.31 14.12 8.29
N ASP A 65 10.68 15.27 8.58
CA ASP A 65 9.26 15.36 8.88
C ASP A 65 8.42 14.95 7.66
N LEU A 66 8.81 15.38 6.46
CA LEU A 66 8.20 14.94 5.21
C LEU A 66 8.35 13.42 5.00
N SER A 67 9.55 12.87 5.24
CA SER A 67 9.80 11.45 5.13
C SER A 67 9.00 10.63 6.16
N THR A 68 8.76 11.20 7.35
CA THR A 68 7.95 10.58 8.41
C THR A 68 6.45 10.68 8.08
N ALA A 69 6.01 11.80 7.52
CA ALA A 69 4.63 11.98 7.04
C ALA A 69 4.29 11.06 5.86
N LEU A 70 5.29 10.70 5.04
CA LEU A 70 5.16 9.74 3.95
C LEU A 70 5.29 8.27 4.39
N ARG A 71 5.66 8.02 5.65
CA ARG A 71 5.65 6.65 6.19
C ARG A 71 4.21 6.23 6.50
N VAL A 72 3.94 4.96 6.27
CA VAL A 72 2.68 4.33 6.69
C VAL A 72 2.48 4.61 8.19
N PRO A 73 1.36 5.23 8.57
CA PRO A 73 1.12 5.55 9.97
C PRO A 73 1.10 4.28 10.81
N ALA A 74 1.77 4.29 11.97
CA ALA A 74 1.72 3.23 12.96
C ALA A 74 0.36 3.22 13.68
N ARG A 75 -0.74 3.19 12.89
CA ARG A 75 -2.11 3.11 13.38
C ARG A 75 -2.54 1.66 13.42
N GLY A 76 -3.26 1.28 14.47
CA GLY A 76 -3.88 -0.04 14.56
C GLY A 76 -4.99 -0.24 13.53
N GLN A 77 -5.56 0.84 12.97
CA GLN A 77 -6.62 0.83 11.98
C GLN A 77 -6.50 1.98 10.98
N VAL A 78 -6.81 1.72 9.72
CA VAL A 78 -6.81 2.68 8.62
C VAL A 78 -8.04 2.50 7.74
N ASN A 79 -8.43 3.53 7.00
CA ASN A 79 -9.51 3.40 6.04
C ASN A 79 -8.98 2.89 4.69
N SER A 80 -9.79 2.14 3.96
CA SER A 80 -9.44 1.63 2.62
C SER A 80 -9.06 2.69 1.60
N ARG A 81 -9.42 3.95 1.82
CA ARG A 81 -9.00 5.08 0.98
C ARG A 81 -7.51 5.42 1.13
N GLU A 82 -6.90 4.98 2.22
CA GLU A 82 -5.47 5.18 2.49
C GLU A 82 -4.59 4.07 1.87
N LEU A 83 -5.19 3.14 1.12
CA LEU A 83 -4.48 1.98 0.54
C LEU A 83 -3.30 2.38 -0.34
N GLY A 84 -3.37 3.53 -1.02
CA GLY A 84 -2.31 4.07 -1.86
C GLY A 84 -1.00 4.32 -1.11
N LEU A 85 -1.06 4.66 0.18
CA LEU A 85 0.14 4.83 1.02
C LEU A 85 0.90 3.49 1.16
N PHE A 86 0.17 2.41 1.38
CA PHE A 86 0.72 1.07 1.57
C PHE A 86 1.25 0.48 0.26
N VAL A 87 0.55 0.70 -0.85
CA VAL A 87 1.02 0.36 -2.19
C VAL A 87 2.32 1.10 -2.48
N SER A 88 2.36 2.42 -2.26
CA SER A 88 3.55 3.23 -2.50
C SER A 88 4.75 2.79 -1.66
N GLU A 89 4.53 2.42 -0.40
CA GLU A 89 5.58 1.89 0.47
C GLU A 89 6.08 0.53 0.00
N ALA A 90 5.18 -0.37 -0.43
CA ALA A 90 5.56 -1.68 -0.95
C ALA A 90 6.49 -1.58 -2.17
N PHE A 91 6.26 -0.61 -3.05
CA PHE A 91 7.08 -0.38 -4.25
C PHE A 91 8.43 0.29 -3.99
N ARG A 92 8.78 0.62 -2.75
CA ARG A 92 10.16 1.00 -2.38
C ARG A 92 11.12 -0.20 -2.31
N ALA A 93 10.58 -1.42 -2.28
CA ALA A 93 11.35 -2.64 -2.27
C ALA A 93 11.82 -3.03 -3.68
N ARG A 94 12.95 -3.75 -3.74
CA ARG A 94 13.44 -4.35 -4.99
C ARG A 94 12.49 -5.44 -5.51
N THR A 95 11.88 -6.19 -4.61
CA THR A 95 10.88 -7.21 -4.92
C THR A 95 9.58 -6.84 -4.22
N VAL A 96 8.53 -6.69 -5.01
CA VAL A 96 7.18 -6.35 -4.57
C VAL A 96 6.32 -7.60 -4.69
N ASP A 97 5.70 -8.00 -3.59
CA ASP A 97 4.71 -9.08 -3.52
C ASP A 97 3.43 -8.53 -2.89
N ILE A 98 2.37 -8.44 -3.67
CA ILE A 98 1.07 -7.96 -3.20
C ILE A 98 0.05 -9.06 -3.41
N ALA A 99 -0.62 -9.46 -2.33
CA ALA A 99 -1.73 -10.39 -2.38
C ALA A 99 -3.01 -9.73 -1.84
N PHE A 100 -4.10 -9.93 -2.54
CA PHE A 100 -5.41 -9.39 -2.21
C PHE A 100 -6.46 -10.49 -2.20
N LEU A 101 -7.32 -10.46 -1.19
CA LEU A 101 -8.58 -11.17 -1.15
C LEU A 101 -9.69 -10.14 -0.90
N GLY A 102 -10.74 -10.16 -1.71
CA GLY A 102 -11.85 -9.26 -1.47
C GLY A 102 -12.97 -9.38 -2.47
N TYR A 103 -13.66 -8.26 -2.74
CA TYR A 103 -14.81 -8.20 -3.62
C TYR A 103 -14.38 -8.03 -5.09
N THR A 104 -14.34 -6.82 -5.62
CA THR A 104 -13.95 -6.56 -7.02
C THR A 104 -12.47 -6.18 -7.19
N GLY A 105 -11.79 -5.85 -6.10
CA GLY A 105 -10.41 -5.35 -6.15
C GLY A 105 -10.27 -3.90 -6.63
N GLU A 106 -11.36 -3.18 -6.93
CA GLU A 106 -11.34 -1.84 -7.52
C GLU A 106 -10.44 -0.84 -6.77
N THR A 107 -10.53 -0.82 -5.43
CA THR A 107 -9.71 0.11 -4.62
C THR A 107 -8.23 -0.17 -4.77
N LEU A 108 -7.84 -1.45 -4.85
CA LEU A 108 -6.44 -1.84 -5.07
C LEU A 108 -6.02 -1.59 -6.53
N TYR A 109 -6.90 -1.91 -7.50
CA TYR A 109 -6.65 -1.69 -8.92
C TYR A 109 -6.28 -0.22 -9.21
N ASN A 110 -7.04 0.73 -8.69
CA ASN A 110 -6.80 2.16 -8.90
C ASN A 110 -5.38 2.58 -8.46
N GLU A 111 -4.93 2.08 -7.31
CA GLU A 111 -3.60 2.40 -6.79
C GLU A 111 -2.49 1.68 -7.57
N LEU A 112 -2.73 0.42 -7.96
CA LEU A 112 -1.77 -0.37 -8.73
C LEU A 112 -1.60 0.14 -10.16
N TYR A 113 -2.70 0.54 -10.82
CA TYR A 113 -2.67 1.05 -12.18
C TYR A 113 -1.66 2.19 -12.33
N HIS A 114 -1.83 3.25 -11.55
CA HIS A 114 -0.93 4.41 -11.60
C HIS A 114 0.51 4.04 -11.23
N ARG A 115 0.68 3.13 -10.28
CA ARG A 115 2.01 2.75 -9.83
C ARG A 115 2.76 1.91 -10.86
N LEU A 116 2.09 0.95 -11.49
CA LEU A 116 2.68 0.11 -12.52
C LEU A 116 2.96 0.89 -13.80
N GLU A 117 2.06 1.79 -14.23
CA GLU A 117 2.32 2.69 -15.36
C GLU A 117 3.57 3.55 -15.08
N GLY A 118 3.71 4.11 -13.88
CA GLY A 118 4.90 4.88 -13.50
C GLY A 118 6.21 4.12 -13.59
N LEU A 119 6.20 2.79 -13.36
CA LEU A 119 7.41 1.94 -13.50
C LEU A 119 7.89 1.81 -14.95
N LEU A 120 7.01 2.06 -15.94
CA LEU A 120 7.42 2.08 -17.35
C LEU A 120 8.39 3.23 -17.65
N ASP A 121 8.23 4.35 -16.98
CA ASP A 121 9.08 5.53 -17.14
C ASP A 121 10.27 5.48 -16.19
N ASP A 122 10.01 5.29 -14.89
CA ASP A 122 11.05 5.17 -13.86
C ASP A 122 10.78 3.98 -12.93
N PRO A 123 11.52 2.87 -13.08
CA PRO A 123 11.36 1.71 -12.21
C PRO A 123 11.89 1.95 -10.78
N GLY A 124 12.64 3.01 -10.52
CA GLY A 124 13.28 3.24 -9.23
C GLY A 124 14.08 2.02 -8.75
N PRO A 125 13.93 1.59 -7.49
CA PRO A 125 14.60 0.39 -6.96
C PRO A 125 13.93 -0.92 -7.38
N THR A 126 12.67 -0.90 -7.84
CA THR A 126 11.84 -2.09 -8.11
C THR A 126 12.37 -2.88 -9.31
N ARG A 127 12.47 -4.20 -9.19
CA ARG A 127 12.93 -5.12 -10.25
C ARG A 127 11.98 -6.29 -10.48
N ASN A 128 11.28 -6.75 -9.45
CA ASN A 128 10.33 -7.85 -9.53
C ASN A 128 9.01 -7.44 -8.90
N VAL A 129 7.90 -7.69 -9.59
CA VAL A 129 6.55 -7.39 -9.10
C VAL A 129 5.68 -8.62 -9.28
N THR A 130 5.07 -9.08 -8.20
CA THR A 130 4.05 -10.15 -8.22
C THR A 130 2.79 -9.62 -7.54
N ILE A 131 1.69 -9.66 -8.28
CA ILE A 131 0.38 -9.23 -7.79
C ILE A 131 -0.60 -10.38 -7.98
N ARG A 132 -1.23 -10.81 -6.87
CA ARG A 132 -2.21 -11.89 -6.82
C ARG A 132 -3.52 -11.36 -6.28
N VAL A 133 -4.59 -11.49 -7.04
CA VAL A 133 -5.92 -10.96 -6.68
C VAL A 133 -6.94 -12.09 -6.66
N LEU A 134 -7.53 -12.34 -5.48
CA LEU A 134 -8.60 -13.29 -5.28
C LEU A 134 -9.93 -12.56 -5.18
N ILE A 135 -10.86 -12.88 -6.08
CA ILE A 135 -12.21 -12.33 -6.13
C ILE A 135 -13.24 -13.46 -6.13
N PRO A 136 -14.51 -13.19 -5.72
CA PRO A 136 -15.56 -14.17 -5.80
C PRO A 136 -15.82 -14.65 -7.24
N ASP A 137 -16.24 -15.89 -7.38
CA ASP A 137 -16.75 -16.42 -8.65
C ASP A 137 -18.15 -15.87 -8.94
N PHE A 138 -18.22 -14.75 -9.66
CA PHE A 138 -19.48 -14.13 -10.05
C PHE A 138 -20.30 -14.96 -11.06
N GLY A 139 -19.74 -16.02 -11.62
CA GLY A 139 -20.45 -17.00 -12.44
C GLY A 139 -21.48 -17.82 -11.64
N GLN A 140 -21.28 -17.94 -10.32
CA GLN A 140 -22.17 -18.70 -9.44
C GLN A 140 -23.25 -17.83 -8.80
N SER A 141 -24.39 -18.44 -8.47
CA SER A 141 -25.44 -17.78 -7.69
C SER A 141 -24.96 -17.43 -6.29
N MET A 142 -25.27 -16.21 -5.81
CA MET A 142 -24.81 -15.73 -4.52
C MET A 142 -25.81 -14.77 -3.85
N THR A 143 -25.75 -14.73 -2.53
CA THR A 143 -26.58 -13.83 -1.74
C THR A 143 -26.03 -12.40 -1.65
N VAL A 144 -24.73 -12.23 -1.90
CA VAL A 144 -24.06 -10.93 -1.99
C VAL A 144 -22.92 -11.08 -3.01
N PRO A 145 -22.92 -10.29 -4.08
CA PRO A 145 -23.90 -9.24 -4.46
C PRO A 145 -25.25 -9.80 -4.92
N SER A 146 -26.34 -9.09 -4.62
CA SER A 146 -27.68 -9.52 -5.00
C SER A 146 -28.66 -8.32 -5.01
N ARG A 147 -29.83 -8.51 -5.61
CA ARG A 147 -30.91 -7.52 -5.54
C ARG A 147 -31.61 -7.61 -4.18
N VAL A 148 -32.02 -6.46 -3.65
CA VAL A 148 -32.89 -6.39 -2.48
C VAL A 148 -34.31 -6.74 -2.90
N GLY A 149 -34.80 -7.88 -2.45
CA GLY A 149 -36.16 -8.36 -2.71
C GLY A 149 -37.18 -7.86 -1.67
N ALA A 150 -38.36 -8.45 -1.71
CA ALA A 150 -39.40 -8.19 -0.75
C ALA A 150 -38.90 -8.47 0.68
N GLN A 151 -39.28 -7.64 1.63
CA GLN A 151 -38.89 -7.72 3.05
C GLN A 151 -37.35 -7.66 3.28
N GLY A 152 -36.59 -7.17 2.31
CA GLY A 152 -35.13 -7.08 2.40
C GLY A 152 -34.41 -8.42 2.21
N LEU A 153 -35.06 -9.45 1.69
CA LEU A 153 -34.39 -10.72 1.40
C LEU A 153 -33.49 -10.60 0.17
N PRO A 154 -32.29 -11.20 0.19
CA PRO A 154 -31.39 -11.20 -0.97
C PRO A 154 -31.99 -12.07 -2.10
N VAL A 155 -32.03 -11.52 -3.30
CA VAL A 155 -32.47 -12.23 -4.51
C VAL A 155 -31.32 -12.18 -5.50
N ASP A 156 -30.83 -13.35 -5.90
CA ASP A 156 -29.74 -13.47 -6.89
C ASP A 156 -30.11 -12.70 -8.18
N ASP A 157 -29.16 -11.94 -8.70
CA ASP A 157 -29.31 -11.16 -9.92
C ASP A 157 -28.13 -11.46 -10.86
N PRO A 158 -28.31 -12.38 -11.82
CA PRO A 158 -27.25 -12.77 -12.76
C PRO A 158 -26.73 -11.59 -13.60
N ASP A 159 -27.58 -10.62 -13.93
CA ASP A 159 -27.16 -9.47 -14.73
C ASP A 159 -26.29 -8.51 -13.93
N PHE A 160 -26.57 -8.36 -12.64
CA PHE A 160 -25.71 -7.58 -11.75
C PHE A 160 -24.36 -8.28 -11.55
N ARG A 161 -24.35 -9.60 -11.34
CA ARG A 161 -23.10 -10.36 -11.23
C ARG A 161 -22.23 -10.28 -12.48
N LYS A 162 -22.83 -10.40 -13.68
CA LYS A 162 -22.13 -10.24 -14.97
C LYS A 162 -21.49 -8.85 -15.13
N ARG A 163 -22.13 -7.79 -14.63
CA ARG A 163 -21.52 -6.45 -14.64
C ARG A 163 -20.28 -6.37 -13.76
N LEU A 164 -20.32 -6.98 -12.59
CA LEU A 164 -19.18 -7.03 -11.68
C LEU A 164 -18.05 -7.89 -12.26
N GLU A 165 -18.40 -9.03 -12.84
CA GLU A 165 -17.45 -9.90 -13.55
C GLU A 165 -16.74 -9.15 -14.69
N ALA A 166 -17.51 -8.45 -15.55
CA ALA A 166 -16.96 -7.65 -16.64
C ALA A 166 -15.99 -6.55 -16.14
N LYS A 167 -16.32 -5.92 -15.02
CA LYS A 167 -15.45 -4.94 -14.36
C LYS A 167 -14.14 -5.57 -13.84
N CYS A 168 -14.23 -6.73 -13.20
CA CYS A 168 -13.04 -7.45 -12.73
C CYS A 168 -12.17 -7.93 -13.89
N ARG A 169 -12.79 -8.37 -14.97
CA ARG A 169 -12.09 -8.73 -16.21
C ARG A 169 -11.32 -7.54 -16.78
N GLU A 170 -11.94 -6.37 -16.89
CA GLU A 170 -11.28 -5.14 -17.35
C GLU A 170 -10.05 -4.81 -16.48
N PHE A 171 -10.17 -4.93 -15.17
CA PHE A 171 -9.06 -4.70 -14.24
C PHE A 171 -7.92 -5.70 -14.44
N ASP A 172 -8.25 -6.99 -14.55
CA ASP A 172 -7.28 -8.05 -14.77
C ASP A 172 -6.54 -7.86 -16.11
N GLU A 173 -7.28 -7.66 -17.22
CA GLU A 173 -6.71 -7.45 -18.55
C GLU A 173 -5.79 -6.22 -18.58
N THR A 174 -6.19 -5.12 -17.93
CA THR A 174 -5.39 -3.89 -17.86
C THR A 174 -4.09 -4.10 -17.08
N LEU A 175 -4.15 -4.64 -15.86
CA LEU A 175 -2.95 -4.88 -15.05
C LEU A 175 -2.01 -5.91 -15.71
N TYR A 176 -2.57 -6.93 -16.33
CA TYR A 176 -1.79 -7.92 -17.07
C TYR A 176 -1.05 -7.27 -18.24
N GLY A 177 -1.73 -6.46 -19.06
CA GLY A 177 -1.10 -5.77 -20.18
C GLY A 177 0.02 -4.83 -19.76
N ILE A 178 -0.11 -4.14 -18.61
CA ILE A 178 0.97 -3.32 -18.06
C ILE A 178 2.14 -4.21 -17.60
N ALA A 179 1.86 -5.32 -16.92
CA ALA A 179 2.87 -6.26 -16.45
C ALA A 179 3.67 -6.87 -17.61
N GLU A 180 3.00 -7.23 -18.72
CA GLU A 180 3.67 -7.68 -19.94
C GLU A 180 4.58 -6.60 -20.53
N ARG A 181 4.10 -5.37 -20.67
CA ARG A 181 4.91 -4.24 -21.18
C ARG A 181 6.15 -3.98 -20.32
N LEU A 182 6.02 -4.05 -18.99
CA LEU A 182 7.14 -3.92 -18.06
C LEU A 182 8.19 -5.02 -18.28
N THR A 183 7.71 -6.26 -18.40
CA THR A 183 8.59 -7.43 -18.59
C THR A 183 9.29 -7.39 -19.95
N VAL A 184 8.59 -7.03 -21.01
CA VAL A 184 9.17 -6.89 -22.36
C VAL A 184 10.23 -5.79 -22.41
N ARG A 185 10.06 -4.69 -21.68
CA ARG A 185 11.09 -3.64 -21.56
C ARG A 185 12.35 -4.09 -20.80
N GLY A 186 12.29 -5.21 -20.07
CA GLY A 186 13.44 -5.88 -19.44
C GLY A 186 13.99 -5.19 -18.18
N ARG A 187 13.40 -4.07 -17.73
CA ARG A 187 13.84 -3.37 -16.52
C ARG A 187 13.19 -3.92 -15.24
N VAL A 188 11.94 -4.37 -15.37
CA VAL A 188 11.12 -4.93 -14.29
C VAL A 188 10.45 -6.19 -14.81
N THR A 189 10.58 -7.30 -14.09
CA THR A 189 9.77 -8.49 -14.33
C THR A 189 8.49 -8.36 -13.51
N ALA A 190 7.34 -8.30 -14.18
CA ALA A 190 6.06 -8.12 -13.51
C ALA A 190 5.07 -9.23 -13.88
N ARG A 191 4.30 -9.67 -12.88
CA ARG A 191 3.21 -10.62 -13.04
C ARG A 191 2.00 -10.17 -12.24
N CYS A 192 0.87 -10.01 -12.91
CA CYS A 192 -0.42 -9.71 -12.30
C CYS A 192 -1.40 -10.83 -12.68
N GLU A 193 -2.08 -11.42 -11.71
CA GLU A 193 -2.98 -12.54 -11.93
C GLU A 193 -4.19 -12.46 -11.00
N TYR A 194 -5.37 -12.67 -11.59
CA TYR A 194 -6.62 -12.84 -10.86
C TYR A 194 -6.98 -14.32 -10.79
N ARG A 195 -7.59 -14.73 -9.67
CA ARG A 195 -8.21 -16.03 -9.49
C ARG A 195 -9.56 -15.91 -8.79
N LEU A 196 -10.41 -16.90 -9.01
CA LEU A 196 -11.77 -16.95 -8.50
C LEU A 196 -11.85 -17.93 -7.31
N TYR A 197 -12.46 -17.47 -6.21
CA TYR A 197 -12.80 -18.34 -5.09
C TYR A 197 -14.32 -18.48 -4.94
N PRO A 198 -14.84 -19.63 -4.48
CA PRO A 198 -16.26 -19.81 -4.23
C PRO A 198 -16.67 -19.10 -2.94
N GLY A 199 -17.85 -18.47 -2.94
CA GLY A 199 -18.43 -17.85 -1.77
C GLY A 199 -18.67 -16.34 -1.88
N ILE A 200 -19.22 -15.76 -0.80
CA ILE A 200 -19.52 -14.33 -0.73
C ILE A 200 -18.30 -13.54 -0.23
N PRO A 201 -18.15 -12.27 -0.66
CA PRO A 201 -17.05 -11.41 -0.18
C PRO A 201 -17.34 -10.93 1.25
N ARG A 202 -16.72 -11.54 2.25
CA ARG A 202 -16.84 -11.13 3.65
C ARG A 202 -15.67 -10.31 4.12
N ASP A 203 -14.48 -10.67 3.66
CA ASP A 203 -13.22 -10.13 4.11
C ASP A 203 -12.55 -9.31 3.02
N LYS A 204 -11.91 -8.23 3.41
CA LYS A 204 -10.94 -7.49 2.61
C LYS A 204 -9.57 -7.65 3.24
N ILE A 205 -8.69 -8.34 2.53
CA ILE A 205 -7.34 -8.61 3.00
C ILE A 205 -6.37 -8.12 1.94
N CYS A 206 -5.40 -7.31 2.35
CA CYS A 206 -4.29 -6.88 1.52
C CYS A 206 -2.99 -7.24 2.22
N VAL A 207 -2.12 -7.98 1.57
CA VAL A 207 -0.79 -8.32 2.07
C VAL A 207 0.25 -7.64 1.21
N PHE A 208 1.19 -6.95 1.82
CA PHE A 208 2.27 -6.23 1.16
C PHE A 208 3.62 -6.81 1.57
N ASN A 209 4.37 -7.28 0.58
CA ASN A 209 5.73 -7.82 0.74
C ASN A 209 5.84 -8.87 1.85
N ARG A 210 4.75 -9.61 2.11
CA ARG A 210 4.61 -10.62 3.15
C ARG A 210 4.89 -10.12 4.58
N ALA A 211 5.06 -8.83 4.77
CA ALA A 211 5.49 -8.19 6.01
C ALA A 211 4.44 -7.27 6.65
N LEU A 212 3.41 -6.90 5.89
CA LEU A 212 2.33 -6.04 6.36
C LEU A 212 1.00 -6.57 5.84
N VAL A 213 0.02 -6.64 6.73
CA VAL A 213 -1.34 -7.10 6.43
C VAL A 213 -2.35 -6.04 6.83
N LEU A 214 -3.26 -5.75 5.93
CA LEU A 214 -4.46 -4.98 6.20
C LEU A 214 -5.65 -5.92 6.10
N HIS A 215 -6.48 -5.98 7.15
CA HIS A 215 -7.66 -6.84 7.19
C HIS A 215 -8.86 -6.09 7.74
N GLY A 216 -9.99 -6.19 7.05
CA GLY A 216 -11.27 -5.65 7.48
C GLY A 216 -12.44 -6.46 6.94
N LEU A 217 -13.61 -6.21 7.51
CA LEU A 217 -14.85 -6.86 7.11
C LEU A 217 -15.67 -5.95 6.21
N TYR A 218 -16.19 -6.48 5.13
CA TYR A 218 -17.16 -5.76 4.31
C TYR A 218 -18.50 -5.64 5.05
N ASP A 219 -19.15 -4.49 4.88
CA ASP A 219 -20.57 -4.36 5.19
C ASP A 219 -21.38 -5.05 4.09
N VAL A 220 -21.68 -6.33 4.31
CA VAL A 220 -22.38 -7.18 3.32
C VAL A 220 -23.85 -6.83 3.17
N VAL A 221 -24.41 -6.01 4.08
CA VAL A 221 -25.80 -5.52 4.00
C VAL A 221 -25.87 -4.09 3.47
N ALA A 222 -24.74 -3.49 3.11
CA ALA A 222 -24.70 -2.19 2.47
C ALA A 222 -25.51 -2.20 1.17
N ARG A 223 -26.34 -1.17 0.98
CA ARG A 223 -27.23 -1.05 -0.18
C ARG A 223 -26.76 0.03 -1.14
N THR A 224 -26.99 -0.21 -2.42
CA THR A 224 -26.70 0.73 -3.50
C THR A 224 -27.80 0.76 -4.52
N VAL A 225 -27.98 1.91 -5.17
CA VAL A 225 -28.84 2.11 -6.33
C VAL A 225 -27.95 2.54 -7.48
N LEU A 226 -27.93 1.81 -8.57
CA LEU A 226 -27.05 2.09 -9.73
C LEU A 226 -27.58 3.24 -10.58
N SER A 227 -28.91 3.36 -10.70
CA SER A 227 -29.59 4.43 -11.41
C SER A 227 -30.97 4.64 -10.81
N ARG A 228 -31.63 5.76 -11.15
CA ARG A 228 -33.01 6.04 -10.65
C ARG A 228 -34.03 4.95 -11.02
N ALA A 229 -33.80 4.22 -12.10
CA ALA A 229 -34.68 3.14 -12.57
C ALA A 229 -34.23 1.74 -12.14
N SER A 230 -33.07 1.60 -11.51
CA SER A 230 -32.56 0.30 -11.06
C SER A 230 -33.09 -0.07 -9.68
N PRO A 231 -33.26 -1.36 -9.38
CA PRO A 231 -33.55 -1.81 -8.03
C PRO A 231 -32.40 -1.49 -7.07
N GLU A 232 -32.65 -1.63 -5.80
CA GLU A 232 -31.60 -1.64 -4.76
C GLU A 232 -30.83 -2.95 -4.78
N TYR A 233 -29.52 -2.87 -4.55
CA TYR A 233 -28.65 -4.03 -4.47
C TYR A 233 -27.90 -4.07 -3.15
N TYR A 234 -27.69 -5.27 -2.61
CA TYR A 234 -26.67 -5.55 -1.62
C TYR A 234 -25.31 -5.55 -2.34
N ASP A 235 -24.51 -4.51 -2.08
CA ASP A 235 -23.29 -4.25 -2.81
C ASP A 235 -22.23 -3.62 -1.87
N PRO A 236 -21.31 -4.42 -1.33
CA PRO A 236 -20.30 -3.97 -0.40
C PRO A 236 -19.45 -2.83 -0.96
N LYS A 237 -19.30 -1.75 -0.18
CA LYS A 237 -18.50 -0.59 -0.58
C LYS A 237 -17.06 -0.74 -0.09
N GLY A 238 -16.20 -1.31 -0.91
CA GLY A 238 -14.80 -1.58 -0.56
C GLY A 238 -14.02 -0.38 -0.06
N TYR A 239 -14.32 0.83 -0.54
CA TYR A 239 -13.65 2.07 -0.12
C TYR A 239 -14.09 2.58 1.27
N ARG A 240 -15.17 2.03 1.84
CA ARG A 240 -15.67 2.37 3.19
C ARG A 240 -15.19 1.40 4.26
N THR A 241 -14.50 0.33 3.87
CA THR A 241 -14.03 -0.69 4.82
C THR A 241 -12.87 -0.15 5.63
N ASP A 242 -12.99 -0.21 6.94
CA ASP A 242 -11.89 0.03 7.85
C ASP A 242 -11.04 -1.23 7.99
N LEU A 243 -9.73 -1.06 8.00
CA LEU A 243 -8.75 -2.14 7.94
C LEU A 243 -7.84 -2.10 9.16
N ASN A 244 -7.78 -3.18 9.91
CA ASN A 244 -6.78 -3.38 10.95
C ASN A 244 -5.41 -3.60 10.32
N VAL A 245 -4.38 -3.01 10.90
CA VAL A 245 -3.01 -3.03 10.40
C VAL A 245 -2.16 -3.95 11.25
N TRP A 246 -1.52 -4.93 10.63
CA TRP A 246 -0.58 -5.85 11.23
C TRP A 246 0.78 -5.67 10.56
N SER A 247 1.82 -5.32 11.32
CA SER A 247 3.18 -5.11 10.81
C SER A 247 4.15 -6.08 11.44
N GLN A 248 5.12 -6.56 10.64
CA GLN A 248 6.21 -7.42 11.11
C GLN A 248 7.10 -6.73 12.15
N GLU A 249 7.12 -5.39 12.15
CA GLU A 249 7.81 -4.57 13.15
C GLU A 249 7.01 -4.44 14.47
N GLY A 250 5.79 -4.98 14.51
CA GLY A 250 4.89 -4.93 15.65
C GLY A 250 5.18 -6.00 16.72
N THR A 251 4.14 -6.32 17.47
CA THR A 251 4.17 -7.32 18.55
C THR A 251 4.38 -8.75 18.00
N GLU A 252 4.62 -9.70 18.90
CA GLU A 252 4.70 -11.12 18.56
C GLU A 252 3.36 -11.62 17.97
N ASP A 253 2.24 -11.19 18.54
CA ASP A 253 0.90 -11.49 18.03
C ASP A 253 0.70 -10.96 16.61
N ALA A 254 1.21 -9.76 16.30
CA ALA A 254 1.15 -9.20 14.95
C ALA A 254 1.94 -10.06 13.96
N ARG A 255 3.13 -10.54 14.34
CA ARG A 255 3.94 -11.45 13.50
C ARG A 255 3.25 -12.80 13.28
N ALA A 256 2.63 -13.35 14.32
CA ALA A 256 1.85 -14.58 14.20
C ALA A 256 0.63 -14.40 13.28
N ALA A 257 -0.10 -13.27 13.41
CA ALA A 257 -1.22 -12.93 12.54
C ALA A 257 -0.77 -12.80 11.07
N ILE A 258 0.36 -12.12 10.80
CA ILE A 258 0.91 -11.99 9.44
C ILE A 258 1.24 -13.36 8.84
N ALA A 259 1.87 -14.25 9.62
CA ALA A 259 2.18 -15.60 9.16
C ALA A 259 0.91 -16.39 8.83
N ALA A 260 -0.12 -16.28 9.66
CA ALA A 260 -1.41 -16.91 9.45
C ALA A 260 -2.11 -16.39 8.18
N TRP A 261 -2.14 -15.08 7.97
CA TRP A 261 -2.76 -14.48 6.79
C TRP A 261 -2.00 -14.80 5.50
N ASN A 262 -0.66 -14.78 5.52
CA ASN A 262 0.13 -15.23 4.37
C ASN A 262 -0.20 -16.67 3.99
N LYS A 263 -0.21 -17.57 4.97
CA LYS A 263 -0.53 -18.97 4.75
C LYS A 263 -1.96 -19.12 4.20
N HIS A 264 -2.93 -18.44 4.80
CA HIS A 264 -4.33 -18.50 4.37
C HIS A 264 -4.51 -18.06 2.92
N LEU A 265 -3.88 -16.96 2.51
CA LEU A 265 -3.95 -16.49 1.12
C LEU A 265 -3.23 -17.42 0.15
N ASP A 266 -2.09 -18.00 0.54
CA ASP A 266 -1.39 -18.99 -0.28
C ASP A 266 -2.23 -20.28 -0.46
N ASP A 267 -2.88 -20.75 0.61
CA ASP A 267 -3.79 -21.91 0.57
C ASP A 267 -4.98 -21.62 -0.35
N LEU A 268 -5.66 -20.47 -0.18
CA LEU A 268 -6.77 -20.08 -1.05
C LEU A 268 -6.34 -19.91 -2.50
N TRP A 269 -5.18 -19.32 -2.73
CA TRP A 269 -4.62 -19.17 -4.08
C TRP A 269 -4.40 -20.50 -4.78
N SER A 270 -3.94 -21.51 -4.05
CA SER A 270 -3.71 -22.84 -4.59
C SER A 270 -5.00 -23.58 -5.00
N LEU A 271 -6.12 -23.26 -4.34
CA LEU A 271 -7.44 -23.85 -4.59
C LEU A 271 -8.28 -23.03 -5.58
N ALA A 272 -7.95 -21.78 -5.80
CA ALA A 272 -8.71 -20.85 -6.62
C ALA A 272 -8.61 -21.18 -8.11
N ALA A 273 -9.73 -21.08 -8.82
CA ALA A 273 -9.83 -21.34 -10.25
C ALA A 273 -9.30 -20.15 -11.08
N LEU A 274 -8.79 -20.43 -12.26
CA LEU A 274 -8.53 -19.39 -13.25
C LEU A 274 -9.86 -18.79 -13.74
N PRO A 275 -9.91 -17.46 -13.96
CA PRO A 275 -11.11 -16.85 -14.52
C PRO A 275 -11.42 -17.35 -15.93
N PRO A 276 -12.70 -17.41 -16.34
CA PRO A 276 -13.08 -17.88 -17.69
C PRO A 276 -12.45 -17.08 -18.84
N TRP A 277 -12.15 -15.81 -18.60
CA TRP A 277 -11.49 -14.94 -19.59
C TRP A 277 -9.97 -15.16 -19.69
N ARG A 278 -9.40 -16.02 -18.85
CA ARG A 278 -8.01 -16.49 -18.90
C ARG A 278 -7.93 -17.94 -19.38
N GLY A 279 -8.84 -18.37 -20.27
CA GLY A 279 -8.88 -19.73 -20.79
C GLY A 279 -7.57 -20.19 -21.43
N PRO A 280 -7.40 -21.50 -21.67
CA PRO A 280 -6.20 -22.06 -22.30
C PRO A 280 -6.07 -21.52 -23.73
N GLY A 281 -5.30 -20.45 -23.91
CA GLY A 281 -5.04 -19.85 -25.24
C GLY A 281 -4.96 -18.33 -25.29
N THR A 282 -5.00 -17.64 -24.15
CA THR A 282 -4.72 -16.18 -24.10
C THR A 282 -3.39 -15.91 -23.44
#